data_5a2e74cc98db01ae19cd344721a99bc8
#
_entry.id   5a2e74cc98db01ae19cd344721a99bc8
#
_cell.length_a   1.000
_cell.length_b   1.000
_cell.length_c   1.000
_cell.angle_alpha   90.00
_cell.angle_beta   90.00
_cell.angle_gamma   90.00
#
_symmetry.space_group_name_H-M   'P 1'
#
loop_
_entity.id
_entity.type
_entity.pdbx_description
1 polymer ?
#
loop_
_entity_poly.entity_id
_entity_poly.type
_entity_poly.pdbx_seq_one_letter_code
_entity_poly.pdbx_strand_id
1 'polypeptide(L)'
;MDTGKIRIKDIAERAGVSVGTVDRVLHKRPNVSKSALEKVEKALAEMDYKPNMYASALAYNKSYQFFCILPKHESEAYWDEVEEGTMAACERFRDFRVSVKLLYYNRFATDTFEKVMDECLKEEPDGIIMVPTKIDVMRKYCDLIHQWQIPFVLLDSYMPDLKPLTFFGQDSFSSGYFAARMLMMLAPHETEIMLMKQMRNGNVASKQQENRETGFRHYMHDHFPDVTITEVNLSLDTEREQYDDILEEFFTSHPLIHHCITFNSKAHLVGEFLLRSNRRNVQIMGYDMVPKNAECVRQGSISFLIAQHGFMQG
;
A
#
# COMPACT_ATOMS: atom_id res chain seq x y z
N MET A 1 -39.95 -16.60 8.11
CA MET A 1 -40.46 -15.25 7.82
C MET A 1 -39.70 -14.76 6.61
N ASP A 2 -40.40 -14.56 5.53
CA ASP A 2 -39.85 -14.11 4.26
C ASP A 2 -39.36 -12.66 4.45
N THR A 3 -38.04 -12.43 4.51
CA THR A 3 -37.45 -11.10 4.59
C THR A 3 -37.52 -10.47 3.21
N GLY A 4 -38.74 -10.15 2.77
CA GLY A 4 -38.99 -9.52 1.49
C GLY A 4 -38.20 -8.22 1.35
N LYS A 5 -37.34 -8.16 0.33
CA LYS A 5 -36.52 -7.02 0.01
C LYS A 5 -37.39 -5.79 -0.20
N ILE A 6 -37.31 -4.79 0.70
CA ILE A 6 -38.08 -3.54 0.64
C ILE A 6 -37.76 -2.82 -0.68
N ARG A 7 -38.79 -2.48 -1.44
CA ARG A 7 -38.69 -1.79 -2.74
C ARG A 7 -39.09 -0.31 -2.60
N ILE A 8 -38.64 0.49 -3.51
CA ILE A 8 -39.02 1.93 -3.58
C ILE A 8 -40.54 2.12 -3.57
N LYS A 9 -41.29 1.18 -4.17
CA LYS A 9 -42.77 1.17 -4.20
C LYS A 9 -43.35 1.02 -2.78
N ASP A 10 -42.76 0.18 -1.97
CA ASP A 10 -43.24 -0.08 -0.59
C ASP A 10 -43.01 1.16 0.28
N ILE A 11 -41.91 1.88 0.07
CA ILE A 11 -41.59 3.16 0.72
C ILE A 11 -42.59 4.24 0.28
N ALA A 12 -42.90 4.31 -1.01
CA ALA A 12 -43.84 5.28 -1.58
C ALA A 12 -45.24 5.09 -0.96
N GLU A 13 -45.69 3.83 -0.83
CA GLU A 13 -46.93 3.48 -0.22
C GLU A 13 -46.95 3.85 1.29
N ARG A 14 -45.88 3.52 2.02
CA ARG A 14 -45.71 3.85 3.44
C ARG A 14 -45.70 5.36 3.72
N ALA A 15 -45.01 6.12 2.85
CA ALA A 15 -44.89 7.60 2.95
C ALA A 15 -46.13 8.35 2.40
N GLY A 16 -47.01 7.66 1.68
CA GLY A 16 -48.18 8.29 1.02
C GLY A 16 -47.78 9.28 -0.08
N VAL A 17 -46.73 8.96 -0.86
CA VAL A 17 -46.21 9.79 -1.94
C VAL A 17 -46.00 8.95 -3.22
N SER A 18 -45.74 9.61 -4.35
CA SER A 18 -45.41 8.89 -5.58
C SER A 18 -44.04 8.25 -5.52
N VAL A 19 -43.82 7.14 -6.27
CA VAL A 19 -42.51 6.49 -6.45
C VAL A 19 -41.46 7.48 -6.96
N GLY A 20 -41.83 8.39 -7.88
CA GLY A 20 -40.97 9.45 -8.36
C GLY A 20 -40.55 10.47 -7.30
N THR A 21 -41.41 10.70 -6.25
CA THR A 21 -41.05 11.54 -5.12
C THR A 21 -40.03 10.85 -4.22
N VAL A 22 -40.20 9.57 -3.94
CA VAL A 22 -39.22 8.77 -3.19
C VAL A 22 -37.89 8.73 -3.93
N ASP A 23 -37.87 8.49 -5.24
CA ASP A 23 -36.65 8.51 -6.05
C ASP A 23 -35.92 9.86 -5.96
N ARG A 24 -36.65 10.96 -6.03
CA ARG A 24 -36.04 12.31 -5.88
C ARG A 24 -35.44 12.52 -4.49
N VAL A 25 -36.09 12.07 -3.43
CA VAL A 25 -35.58 12.17 -2.06
C VAL A 25 -34.33 11.33 -1.90
N LEU A 26 -34.35 10.06 -2.31
CA LEU A 26 -33.22 9.14 -2.20
C LEU A 26 -31.97 9.67 -2.94
N HIS A 27 -32.18 10.37 -4.05
CA HIS A 27 -31.11 10.91 -4.89
C HIS A 27 -30.85 12.42 -4.71
N LYS A 28 -31.41 13.03 -3.65
CA LYS A 28 -31.27 14.46 -3.32
C LYS A 28 -31.53 15.39 -4.51
N ARG A 29 -32.49 15.03 -5.37
CA ARG A 29 -32.85 15.84 -6.55
C ARG A 29 -33.75 17.02 -6.15
N PRO A 30 -33.67 18.17 -6.85
CA PRO A 30 -34.50 19.32 -6.57
C PRO A 30 -36.00 19.06 -6.80
N ASN A 31 -36.85 20.02 -6.35
CA ASN A 31 -38.29 20.00 -6.51
C ASN A 31 -39.04 18.93 -5.68
N VAL A 32 -38.62 18.73 -4.44
CA VAL A 32 -39.33 17.96 -3.41
C VAL A 32 -39.85 18.93 -2.35
N SER A 33 -41.14 18.90 -2.02
CA SER A 33 -41.70 19.73 -0.95
C SER A 33 -41.17 19.27 0.42
N LYS A 34 -41.01 20.20 1.36
CA LYS A 34 -40.51 19.92 2.70
C LYS A 34 -41.32 18.83 3.40
N SER A 35 -42.65 18.89 3.26
CA SER A 35 -43.58 17.87 3.80
C SER A 35 -43.38 16.48 3.19
N ALA A 36 -43.13 16.42 1.87
CA ALA A 36 -42.87 15.14 1.22
C ALA A 36 -41.51 14.55 1.64
N LEU A 37 -40.48 15.38 1.80
CA LEU A 37 -39.16 14.98 2.30
C LEU A 37 -39.28 14.33 3.69
N GLU A 38 -39.93 15.04 4.64
CA GLU A 38 -40.12 14.54 6.02
C GLU A 38 -40.90 13.21 6.07
N LYS A 39 -41.93 13.03 5.22
CA LYS A 39 -42.68 11.78 5.14
C LYS A 39 -41.84 10.63 4.62
N VAL A 40 -41.03 10.86 3.61
CA VAL A 40 -40.16 9.83 3.02
C VAL A 40 -39.03 9.46 3.97
N GLU A 41 -38.38 10.44 4.61
CA GLU A 41 -37.30 10.18 5.59
C GLU A 41 -37.83 9.38 6.79
N LYS A 42 -39.04 9.69 7.26
CA LYS A 42 -39.70 8.92 8.31
C LYS A 42 -39.98 7.48 7.88
N ALA A 43 -40.51 7.26 6.68
CA ALA A 43 -40.76 5.92 6.16
C ALA A 43 -39.49 5.11 5.96
N LEU A 44 -38.39 5.74 5.48
CA LEU A 44 -37.07 5.11 5.33
C LEU A 44 -36.52 4.62 6.69
N ALA A 45 -36.66 5.46 7.74
CA ALA A 45 -36.21 5.11 9.08
C ALA A 45 -37.08 3.98 9.71
N GLU A 46 -38.40 4.06 9.58
CA GLU A 46 -39.33 3.05 10.11
C GLU A 46 -39.14 1.66 9.45
N MET A 47 -38.76 1.64 8.18
CA MET A 47 -38.59 0.41 7.40
C MET A 47 -37.15 -0.10 7.41
N ASP A 48 -36.19 0.54 8.10
CA ASP A 48 -34.74 0.25 8.02
C ASP A 48 -34.27 0.04 6.58
N TYR A 49 -34.74 0.91 5.68
CA TYR A 49 -34.43 0.79 4.27
C TYR A 49 -32.96 1.11 3.98
N LYS A 50 -32.23 0.14 3.45
CA LYS A 50 -30.88 0.34 2.92
C LYS A 50 -30.94 0.37 1.40
N PRO A 51 -30.49 1.48 0.77
CA PRO A 51 -30.45 1.57 -0.70
C PRO A 51 -29.71 0.38 -1.29
N ASN A 52 -30.32 -0.27 -2.26
CA ASN A 52 -29.64 -1.31 -3.00
C ASN A 52 -28.68 -0.64 -4.00
N MET A 53 -27.36 -0.67 -3.67
CA MET A 53 -26.34 -0.06 -4.52
C MET A 53 -26.38 -0.61 -5.96
N TYR A 54 -26.69 -1.89 -6.16
CA TYR A 54 -26.82 -2.49 -7.49
C TYR A 54 -27.98 -1.89 -8.28
N ALA A 55 -29.14 -1.71 -7.66
CA ALA A 55 -30.28 -1.07 -8.33
C ALA A 55 -30.04 0.40 -8.65
N SER A 56 -29.31 1.10 -7.75
CA SER A 56 -28.91 2.48 -7.98
C SER A 56 -27.87 2.62 -9.11
N ALA A 57 -26.88 1.75 -9.15
CA ALA A 57 -25.86 1.74 -10.20
C ALA A 57 -26.47 1.46 -11.59
N LEU A 58 -27.42 0.54 -11.67
CA LEU A 58 -28.17 0.25 -12.91
C LEU A 58 -29.04 1.44 -13.39
N ALA A 59 -29.55 2.25 -12.44
CA ALA A 59 -30.34 3.43 -12.74
C ALA A 59 -29.47 4.64 -13.17
N TYR A 60 -28.25 4.72 -12.63
CA TYR A 60 -27.26 5.72 -12.99
C TYR A 60 -26.41 5.21 -14.14
N ASN A 61 -26.64 5.73 -15.34
CA ASN A 61 -25.89 5.41 -16.54
C ASN A 61 -24.47 6.07 -16.53
N LYS A 62 -23.87 6.26 -15.34
CA LYS A 62 -22.55 6.89 -15.14
C LYS A 62 -21.48 5.79 -15.12
N SER A 63 -20.42 5.97 -15.88
CA SER A 63 -19.17 5.22 -15.76
C SER A 63 -18.21 5.97 -14.86
N TYR A 64 -17.35 5.22 -14.17
CA TYR A 64 -16.31 5.75 -13.31
C TYR A 64 -14.96 5.30 -13.81
N GLN A 65 -14.03 6.26 -13.94
CA GLN A 65 -12.65 5.98 -14.33
C GLN A 65 -11.71 6.37 -13.19
N PHE A 66 -11.04 5.37 -12.63
CA PHE A 66 -10.01 5.56 -11.64
C PHE A 66 -8.62 5.38 -12.27
N PHE A 67 -7.63 6.02 -11.67
CA PHE A 67 -6.24 5.83 -12.03
C PHE A 67 -5.50 5.24 -10.83
N CYS A 68 -4.72 4.19 -11.07
CA CYS A 68 -3.83 3.64 -10.06
C CYS A 68 -2.38 3.89 -10.49
N ILE A 69 -1.67 4.72 -9.72
CA ILE A 69 -0.31 5.18 -10.03
C ILE A 69 0.68 4.45 -9.13
N LEU A 70 1.45 3.54 -9.73
CA LEU A 70 2.37 2.64 -9.07
C LEU A 70 3.83 2.92 -9.46
N PRO A 71 4.79 2.54 -8.62
CA PRO A 71 6.18 2.49 -9.03
C PRO A 71 6.38 1.45 -10.14
N LYS A 72 7.20 1.77 -11.14
CA LYS A 72 7.63 0.78 -12.12
C LYS A 72 8.39 -0.35 -11.42
N HIS A 73 8.02 -1.59 -11.70
CA HIS A 73 8.54 -2.79 -11.06
C HIS A 73 8.78 -3.90 -12.10
N GLU A 74 9.53 -4.90 -11.69
CA GLU A 74 9.74 -6.14 -12.43
C GLU A 74 8.70 -7.17 -11.97
N SER A 75 8.49 -8.22 -12.75
CA SER A 75 7.62 -9.34 -12.38
C SER A 75 8.12 -10.03 -11.10
N GLU A 76 7.20 -10.66 -10.36
CA GLU A 76 7.43 -11.29 -9.05
C GLU A 76 7.84 -10.32 -7.93
N ALA A 77 7.53 -9.02 -8.10
CA ALA A 77 7.72 -8.02 -7.06
C ALA A 77 6.44 -7.87 -6.20
N TYR A 78 6.58 -7.24 -5.04
CA TYR A 78 5.45 -6.87 -4.18
C TYR A 78 4.35 -6.09 -4.93
N TRP A 79 4.75 -5.26 -5.90
CA TRP A 79 3.84 -4.43 -6.67
C TRP A 79 2.95 -5.22 -7.64
N ASP A 80 3.37 -6.41 -8.08
CA ASP A 80 2.51 -7.31 -8.85
C ASP A 80 1.27 -7.73 -8.06
N GLU A 81 1.43 -8.04 -6.78
CA GLU A 81 0.29 -8.36 -5.90
C GLU A 81 -0.69 -7.17 -5.78
N VAL A 82 -0.16 -5.95 -5.67
CA VAL A 82 -1.00 -4.73 -5.60
C VAL A 82 -1.74 -4.50 -6.92
N GLU A 83 -1.08 -4.71 -8.04
CA GLU A 83 -1.67 -4.61 -9.37
C GLU A 83 -2.77 -5.65 -9.58
N GLU A 84 -2.49 -6.92 -9.23
CA GLU A 84 -3.48 -8.00 -9.29
C GLU A 84 -4.71 -7.72 -8.43
N GLY A 85 -4.51 -7.21 -7.21
CA GLY A 85 -5.60 -6.79 -6.31
C GLY A 85 -6.45 -5.67 -6.90
N THR A 86 -5.80 -4.65 -7.46
CA THR A 86 -6.46 -3.53 -8.14
C THR A 86 -7.31 -4.02 -9.32
N MET A 87 -6.76 -4.91 -10.15
CA MET A 87 -7.47 -5.44 -11.32
C MET A 87 -8.60 -6.40 -10.91
N ALA A 88 -8.41 -7.20 -9.86
CA ALA A 88 -9.46 -8.06 -9.31
C ALA A 88 -10.63 -7.23 -8.74
N ALA A 89 -10.33 -6.13 -8.05
CA ALA A 89 -11.35 -5.19 -7.58
C ALA A 89 -12.10 -4.54 -8.75
N CYS A 90 -11.39 -4.11 -9.79
CA CYS A 90 -11.98 -3.54 -11.01
C CYS A 90 -12.97 -4.53 -11.66
N GLU A 91 -12.58 -5.79 -11.84
CA GLU A 91 -13.45 -6.83 -12.41
C GLU A 91 -14.67 -7.10 -11.52
N ARG A 92 -14.51 -7.12 -10.19
CA ARG A 92 -15.63 -7.28 -9.24
C ARG A 92 -16.66 -6.16 -9.33
N PHE A 93 -16.21 -4.94 -9.63
CA PHE A 93 -17.07 -3.75 -9.75
C PHE A 93 -17.44 -3.41 -11.20
N ARG A 94 -17.18 -4.31 -12.17
CA ARG A 94 -17.47 -4.10 -13.60
C ARG A 94 -18.92 -3.74 -13.86
N ASP A 95 -19.87 -4.37 -13.17
CA ASP A 95 -21.30 -4.10 -13.31
C ASP A 95 -21.69 -2.66 -12.87
N PHE A 96 -20.84 -2.00 -12.09
CA PHE A 96 -20.95 -0.59 -11.73
C PHE A 96 -20.28 0.33 -12.75
N ARG A 97 -19.80 -0.22 -13.88
CA ARG A 97 -19.04 0.51 -14.90
C ARG A 97 -17.82 1.23 -14.35
N VAL A 98 -17.15 0.59 -13.40
CA VAL A 98 -15.86 1.02 -12.87
C VAL A 98 -14.77 0.51 -13.80
N SER A 99 -13.86 1.39 -14.16
CA SER A 99 -12.61 1.06 -14.86
C SER A 99 -11.42 1.64 -14.11
N VAL A 100 -10.29 0.95 -14.20
CA VAL A 100 -9.03 1.41 -13.61
C VAL A 100 -7.96 1.43 -14.69
N LYS A 101 -7.24 2.54 -14.81
CA LYS A 101 -6.06 2.67 -15.66
C LYS A 101 -4.82 2.65 -14.78
N LEU A 102 -3.90 1.72 -15.07
CA LEU A 102 -2.62 1.63 -14.39
C LEU A 102 -1.62 2.56 -15.06
N LEU A 103 -0.92 3.36 -14.27
CA LEU A 103 0.17 4.23 -14.72
C LEU A 103 1.41 3.97 -13.86
N TYR A 104 2.60 4.06 -14.43
CA TYR A 104 3.83 3.68 -13.77
C TYR A 104 4.86 4.80 -13.82
N TYR A 105 5.46 5.11 -12.67
CA TYR A 105 6.55 6.07 -12.55
C TYR A 105 7.84 5.42 -12.04
N ASN A 106 8.98 5.98 -12.43
CA ASN A 106 10.27 5.56 -11.88
C ASN A 106 10.55 6.33 -10.58
N ARG A 107 10.56 5.62 -9.43
CA ARG A 107 10.78 6.24 -8.11
C ARG A 107 12.12 6.94 -7.92
N PHE A 108 13.10 6.63 -8.78
CA PHE A 108 14.43 7.25 -8.76
C PHE A 108 14.58 8.44 -9.71
N ALA A 109 13.55 8.74 -10.52
CA ALA A 109 13.51 9.86 -11.44
C ALA A 109 12.27 10.72 -11.17
N THR A 110 12.45 11.87 -10.54
CA THR A 110 11.34 12.72 -10.04
C THR A 110 10.44 13.23 -11.14
N ASP A 111 10.98 13.52 -12.32
CA ASP A 111 10.22 14.01 -13.47
C ASP A 111 9.24 13.00 -14.04
N THR A 112 9.43 11.71 -13.80
CA THR A 112 8.54 10.66 -14.32
C THR A 112 7.21 10.64 -13.57
N PHE A 113 7.18 10.90 -12.27
CA PHE A 113 5.94 11.02 -11.51
C PHE A 113 5.13 12.23 -11.97
N GLU A 114 5.78 13.37 -12.21
CA GLU A 114 5.12 14.57 -12.72
C GLU A 114 4.46 14.32 -14.08
N LYS A 115 5.17 13.67 -15.01
CA LYS A 115 4.62 13.31 -16.33
C LYS A 115 3.39 12.41 -16.23
N VAL A 116 3.44 11.42 -15.35
CA VAL A 116 2.34 10.49 -15.09
C VAL A 116 1.13 11.21 -14.49
N MET A 117 1.36 12.12 -13.53
CA MET A 117 0.29 12.93 -12.95
C MET A 117 -0.34 13.88 -13.98
N ASP A 118 0.48 14.51 -14.81
CA ASP A 118 -0.01 15.39 -15.89
C ASP A 118 -0.85 14.60 -16.92
N GLU A 119 -0.47 13.35 -17.22
CA GLU A 119 -1.26 12.45 -18.07
C GLU A 119 -2.59 12.10 -17.38
N CYS A 120 -2.54 11.66 -16.14
CA CYS A 120 -3.71 11.29 -15.34
C CYS A 120 -4.73 12.44 -15.25
N LEU A 121 -4.28 13.64 -14.91
CA LEU A 121 -5.18 14.78 -14.71
C LEU A 121 -5.81 15.30 -16.00
N LYS A 122 -5.18 15.11 -17.17
CA LYS A 122 -5.77 15.45 -18.48
C LYS A 122 -7.00 14.60 -18.84
N GLU A 123 -7.11 13.41 -18.26
CA GLU A 123 -8.22 12.50 -18.50
C GLU A 123 -9.37 12.68 -17.48
N GLU A 124 -9.33 13.71 -16.65
CA GLU A 124 -10.37 14.08 -15.67
C GLU A 124 -10.86 12.87 -14.83
N PRO A 125 -9.99 12.23 -14.03
CA PRO A 125 -10.32 11.00 -13.31
C PRO A 125 -11.41 11.23 -12.26
N ASP A 126 -12.29 10.24 -12.04
CA ASP A 126 -13.26 10.23 -10.93
C ASP A 126 -12.58 9.97 -9.56
N GLY A 127 -11.35 9.47 -9.56
CA GLY A 127 -10.53 9.29 -8.37
C GLY A 127 -9.16 8.72 -8.69
N ILE A 128 -8.21 8.91 -7.76
CA ILE A 128 -6.81 8.52 -7.94
C ILE A 128 -6.37 7.66 -6.76
N ILE A 129 -5.77 6.51 -7.05
CA ILE A 129 -5.06 5.66 -6.10
C ILE A 129 -3.58 5.81 -6.42
N MET A 130 -2.73 6.14 -5.47
CA MET A 130 -1.32 6.37 -5.78
C MET A 130 -0.37 6.01 -4.66
N VAL A 131 0.80 5.52 -5.05
CA VAL A 131 1.95 5.38 -4.17
C VAL A 131 2.71 6.70 -4.18
N PRO A 132 2.88 7.37 -3.04
CA PRO A 132 3.49 8.69 -3.02
C PRO A 132 5.00 8.64 -3.29
N THR A 133 5.51 9.74 -3.83
CA THR A 133 6.94 10.03 -4.00
C THR A 133 7.39 11.14 -3.04
N LYS A 134 8.40 11.95 -3.42
CA LYS A 134 8.92 13.04 -2.58
C LYS A 134 7.81 14.04 -2.21
N ILE A 135 7.80 14.46 -0.95
CA ILE A 135 6.73 15.29 -0.39
C ILE A 135 6.49 16.60 -1.18
N ASP A 136 7.55 17.25 -1.67
CA ASP A 136 7.42 18.52 -2.39
C ASP A 136 6.71 18.35 -3.74
N VAL A 137 6.98 17.24 -4.45
CA VAL A 137 6.29 16.89 -5.69
C VAL A 137 4.83 16.55 -5.39
N MET A 138 4.61 15.77 -4.32
CA MET A 138 3.25 15.38 -3.91
C MET A 138 2.38 16.58 -3.53
N ARG A 139 2.91 17.56 -2.78
CA ARG A 139 2.16 18.78 -2.41
C ARG A 139 1.62 19.52 -3.63
N LYS A 140 2.48 19.75 -4.63
CA LYS A 140 2.08 20.43 -5.87
C LYS A 140 0.85 19.79 -6.51
N TYR A 141 0.85 18.45 -6.65
CA TYR A 141 -0.26 17.74 -7.30
C TYR A 141 -1.47 17.56 -6.38
N CYS A 142 -1.28 17.36 -5.09
CA CYS A 142 -2.39 17.25 -4.14
C CYS A 142 -3.18 18.55 -4.04
N ASP A 143 -2.52 19.72 -4.13
CA ASP A 143 -3.21 21.02 -4.15
C ASP A 143 -4.11 21.14 -5.39
N LEU A 144 -3.66 20.69 -6.56
CA LEU A 144 -4.47 20.65 -7.79
C LEU A 144 -5.64 19.67 -7.67
N ILE A 145 -5.39 18.45 -7.17
CA ILE A 145 -6.40 17.41 -6.96
C ILE A 145 -7.49 17.92 -6.01
N HIS A 146 -7.11 18.59 -4.92
CA HIS A 146 -8.07 19.20 -4.00
C HIS A 146 -8.88 20.34 -4.65
N GLN A 147 -8.21 21.21 -5.42
CA GLN A 147 -8.88 22.29 -6.14
C GLN A 147 -9.94 21.74 -7.13
N TRP A 148 -9.64 20.63 -7.77
CA TRP A 148 -10.55 19.97 -8.72
C TRP A 148 -11.52 19.00 -8.04
N GLN A 149 -11.46 18.87 -6.71
CA GLN A 149 -12.31 18.00 -5.90
C GLN A 149 -12.24 16.51 -6.31
N ILE A 150 -11.09 16.07 -6.81
CA ILE A 150 -10.85 14.68 -7.15
C ILE A 150 -10.49 13.92 -5.86
N PRO A 151 -11.24 12.88 -5.44
CA PRO A 151 -10.85 12.06 -4.31
C PRO A 151 -9.59 11.27 -4.61
N PHE A 152 -8.68 11.17 -3.64
CA PHE A 152 -7.50 10.33 -3.80
C PHE A 152 -7.19 9.51 -2.54
N VAL A 153 -6.53 8.38 -2.77
CA VAL A 153 -6.12 7.40 -1.77
C VAL A 153 -4.62 7.18 -1.88
N LEU A 154 -3.95 7.07 -0.75
CA LEU A 154 -2.53 6.68 -0.72
C LEU A 154 -2.38 5.19 -0.47
N LEU A 155 -1.42 4.59 -1.16
CA LEU A 155 -0.96 3.21 -0.94
C LEU A 155 0.46 3.18 -0.40
N ASP A 156 0.78 2.13 0.38
CA ASP A 156 2.13 1.79 0.86
C ASP A 156 2.74 2.81 1.83
N SER A 157 2.80 4.09 1.47
CA SER A 157 3.42 5.13 2.29
C SER A 157 2.42 6.20 2.70
N TYR A 158 2.32 6.48 4.00
CA TYR A 158 1.38 7.44 4.55
C TYR A 158 1.99 8.84 4.65
N MET A 159 1.29 9.82 4.12
CA MET A 159 1.62 11.23 4.18
C MET A 159 0.38 12.04 4.62
N PRO A 160 0.13 12.20 5.93
CA PRO A 160 -1.09 12.83 6.45
C PRO A 160 -1.26 14.28 6.01
N ASP A 161 -0.17 15.01 5.84
CA ASP A 161 -0.18 16.42 5.42
C ASP A 161 -0.82 16.63 4.04
N LEU A 162 -0.89 15.59 3.22
CA LEU A 162 -1.52 15.64 1.90
C LEU A 162 -3.03 15.50 1.95
N LYS A 163 -3.60 15.18 3.11
CA LYS A 163 -5.05 15.03 3.35
C LYS A 163 -5.73 14.07 2.35
N PRO A 164 -5.25 12.83 2.18
CA PRO A 164 -5.92 11.83 1.37
C PRO A 164 -7.29 11.48 1.96
N LEU A 165 -8.18 10.93 1.14
CA LEU A 165 -9.45 10.37 1.61
C LEU A 165 -9.22 9.25 2.61
N THR A 166 -8.23 8.40 2.32
CA THR A 166 -7.77 7.32 3.20
C THR A 166 -6.37 6.85 2.76
N PHE A 167 -5.83 5.91 3.53
CA PHE A 167 -4.55 5.26 3.28
C PHE A 167 -4.70 3.75 3.47
N PHE A 168 -4.12 2.98 2.55
CA PHE A 168 -3.95 1.55 2.67
C PHE A 168 -2.47 1.19 2.67
N GLY A 169 -2.01 0.59 3.75
CA GLY A 169 -0.63 0.23 3.96
C GLY A 169 -0.35 -0.18 5.39
N GLN A 170 0.89 -0.52 5.66
CA GLN A 170 1.35 -0.91 6.98
C GLN A 170 1.81 0.34 7.76
N ASP A 171 1.57 0.37 9.07
CA ASP A 171 2.29 1.30 9.95
C ASP A 171 3.78 0.93 9.95
N SER A 172 4.54 1.67 9.16
CA SER A 172 5.95 1.37 8.91
C SER A 172 6.82 1.52 10.15
N PHE A 173 6.54 2.51 11.00
CA PHE A 173 7.30 2.70 12.25
C PHE A 173 7.06 1.54 13.21
N SER A 174 5.79 1.23 13.49
CA SER A 174 5.42 0.11 14.37
C SER A 174 5.90 -1.23 13.82
N SER A 175 5.91 -1.39 12.49
CA SER A 175 6.45 -2.58 11.84
C SER A 175 7.96 -2.73 12.04
N GLY A 176 8.72 -1.64 11.93
CA GLY A 176 10.16 -1.64 12.20
C GLY A 176 10.47 -1.92 13.66
N TYR A 177 9.72 -1.33 14.58
CA TYR A 177 9.82 -1.59 16.04
C TYR A 177 9.55 -3.07 16.35
N PHE A 178 8.50 -3.64 15.74
CA PHE A 178 8.18 -5.06 15.85
C PHE A 178 9.29 -5.94 15.25
N ALA A 179 9.86 -5.55 14.10
CA ALA A 179 10.96 -6.26 13.45
C ALA A 179 12.18 -6.39 14.38
N ALA A 180 12.56 -5.31 15.06
CA ALA A 180 13.64 -5.32 16.04
C ALA A 180 13.35 -6.29 17.19
N ARG A 181 12.14 -6.25 17.74
CA ARG A 181 11.72 -7.15 18.81
C ARG A 181 11.81 -8.61 18.38
N MET A 182 11.32 -8.95 17.18
CA MET A 182 11.36 -10.31 16.65
C MET A 182 12.79 -10.77 16.38
N LEU A 183 13.64 -9.91 15.84
CA LEU A 183 15.04 -10.22 15.60
C LEU A 183 15.76 -10.52 16.92
N MET A 184 15.61 -9.69 17.93
CA MET A 184 16.27 -9.87 19.23
C MET A 184 15.70 -11.03 20.04
N MET A 185 14.50 -11.52 19.75
CA MET A 185 14.00 -12.79 20.31
C MET A 185 14.75 -14.00 19.75
N LEU A 186 15.22 -13.94 18.50
CA LEU A 186 16.05 -14.98 17.89
C LEU A 186 17.55 -14.81 18.22
N ALA A 187 17.98 -13.59 18.42
CA ALA A 187 19.38 -13.18 18.54
C ALA A 187 19.67 -12.44 19.87
N PRO A 188 19.29 -13.00 21.05
CA PRO A 188 19.36 -12.26 22.31
C PRO A 188 20.79 -11.97 22.80
N HIS A 189 21.79 -12.60 22.21
CA HIS A 189 23.20 -12.48 22.59
C HIS A 189 24.08 -11.84 21.51
N GLU A 190 23.46 -11.36 20.43
CA GLU A 190 24.20 -10.64 19.40
C GLU A 190 24.69 -9.28 19.93
N THR A 191 25.93 -8.98 19.60
CA THR A 191 26.58 -7.70 19.92
C THR A 191 26.66 -6.79 18.70
N GLU A 192 26.48 -7.35 17.51
CA GLU A 192 26.53 -6.66 16.23
C GLU A 192 25.51 -7.27 15.25
N ILE A 193 24.78 -6.43 14.53
CA ILE A 193 23.76 -6.83 13.55
C ILE A 193 24.04 -6.10 12.22
N MET A 194 23.97 -6.83 11.11
CA MET A 194 24.05 -6.23 9.79
C MET A 194 22.71 -5.64 9.35
N LEU A 195 22.70 -4.38 8.95
CA LEU A 195 21.58 -3.75 8.24
C LEU A 195 21.92 -3.61 6.74
N MET A 196 21.27 -4.42 5.91
CA MET A 196 21.40 -4.30 4.46
C MET A 196 20.47 -3.21 3.92
N LYS A 197 21.04 -2.27 3.19
CA LYS A 197 20.32 -1.20 2.49
C LYS A 197 20.49 -1.34 0.98
N GLN A 198 19.49 -0.90 0.24
CA GLN A 198 19.63 -0.60 -1.18
C GLN A 198 19.43 0.90 -1.38
N MET A 199 20.45 1.55 -1.91
CA MET A 199 20.48 3.00 -2.10
C MET A 199 20.87 3.34 -3.52
N ARG A 200 20.40 4.48 -4.01
CA ARG A 200 20.86 5.11 -5.25
C ARG A 200 21.21 6.56 -4.96
N ASN A 201 22.44 6.99 -5.29
CA ASN A 201 22.92 8.35 -5.03
C ASN A 201 22.67 8.82 -3.58
N GLY A 202 22.91 7.95 -2.60
CA GLY A 202 22.71 8.24 -1.18
C GLY A 202 21.25 8.28 -0.69
N ASN A 203 20.28 7.96 -1.55
CA ASN A 203 18.86 7.97 -1.21
C ASN A 203 18.30 6.54 -1.13
N VAL A 204 17.52 6.26 -0.09
CA VAL A 204 16.69 5.05 0.00
C VAL A 204 15.48 5.13 -0.94
N ALA A 205 14.98 3.96 -1.33
CA ALA A 205 13.93 3.86 -2.34
C ALA A 205 12.55 4.36 -1.89
N SER A 206 12.25 4.40 -0.59
CA SER A 206 10.92 4.80 -0.12
C SER A 206 10.92 5.31 1.33
N LYS A 207 9.98 6.21 1.63
CA LYS A 207 9.74 6.71 2.99
C LYS A 207 9.34 5.60 3.97
N GLN A 208 8.67 4.56 3.47
CA GLN A 208 8.31 3.40 4.24
C GLN A 208 9.55 2.70 4.83
N GLN A 209 10.61 2.50 4.03
CA GLN A 209 11.86 1.89 4.51
C GLN A 209 12.54 2.76 5.58
N GLU A 210 12.58 4.08 5.39
CA GLU A 210 13.12 5.01 6.39
C GLU A 210 12.35 4.94 7.70
N ASN A 211 11.02 4.88 7.65
CA ASN A 211 10.19 4.78 8.85
C ASN A 211 10.37 3.43 9.56
N ARG A 212 10.50 2.32 8.82
CA ARG A 212 10.82 1.00 9.39
C ARG A 212 12.18 1.02 10.08
N GLU A 213 13.19 1.59 9.45
CA GLU A 213 14.51 1.75 10.07
C GLU A 213 14.44 2.61 11.33
N THR A 214 13.69 3.70 11.30
CA THR A 214 13.51 4.56 12.47
C THR A 214 12.87 3.79 13.63
N GLY A 215 11.81 3.04 13.39
CA GLY A 215 11.17 2.21 14.40
C GLY A 215 12.08 1.11 14.95
N PHE A 216 12.84 0.45 14.08
CA PHE A 216 13.82 -0.55 14.45
C PHE A 216 14.89 0.03 15.38
N ARG A 217 15.53 1.13 14.98
CA ARG A 217 16.58 1.79 15.77
C ARG A 217 16.05 2.31 17.09
N HIS A 218 14.80 2.75 17.15
CA HIS A 218 14.16 3.19 18.38
C HIS A 218 14.05 2.03 19.39
N TYR A 219 13.55 0.87 18.96
CA TYR A 219 13.52 -0.33 19.81
C TYR A 219 14.91 -0.75 20.26
N MET A 220 15.89 -0.78 19.37
CA MET A 220 17.27 -1.17 19.70
C MET A 220 17.89 -0.21 20.72
N HIS A 221 17.73 1.10 20.53
CA HIS A 221 18.21 2.10 21.49
C HIS A 221 17.62 1.91 22.88
N ASP A 222 16.32 1.62 22.98
CA ASP A 222 15.63 1.53 24.28
C ASP A 222 15.89 0.23 25.02
N HIS A 223 16.10 -0.88 24.29
CA HIS A 223 16.17 -2.21 24.88
C HIS A 223 17.52 -2.91 24.72
N PHE A 224 18.32 -2.54 23.74
CA PHE A 224 19.60 -3.15 23.39
C PHE A 224 20.63 -2.08 22.99
N PRO A 225 20.92 -1.09 23.84
CA PRO A 225 21.78 0.06 23.51
C PRO A 225 23.22 -0.33 23.18
N ASP A 226 23.68 -1.49 23.66
CA ASP A 226 25.04 -1.97 23.46
C ASP A 226 25.23 -2.75 22.16
N VAL A 227 24.14 -3.01 21.40
CA VAL A 227 24.21 -3.73 20.12
C VAL A 227 24.54 -2.74 18.99
N THR A 228 25.63 -3.01 18.30
CA THR A 228 26.05 -2.22 17.12
C THR A 228 25.25 -2.61 15.89
N ILE A 229 24.77 -1.62 15.13
CA ILE A 229 24.12 -1.84 13.83
C ILE A 229 25.08 -1.38 12.74
N THR A 230 25.67 -2.34 12.03
CA THR A 230 26.62 -2.10 10.95
C THR A 230 25.93 -2.17 9.60
N GLU A 231 26.05 -1.11 8.81
CA GLU A 231 25.35 -0.98 7.54
C GLU A 231 26.16 -1.54 6.36
N VAL A 232 25.48 -2.25 5.48
CA VAL A 232 25.99 -2.63 4.16
C VAL A 232 25.08 -2.08 3.08
N ASN A 233 25.65 -1.39 2.09
CA ASN A 233 24.88 -0.86 0.98
C ASN A 233 25.13 -1.68 -0.30
N LEU A 234 24.11 -2.40 -0.75
CA LEU A 234 24.07 -3.01 -2.06
C LEU A 234 23.49 -1.99 -3.04
N SER A 235 24.35 -1.10 -3.57
CA SER A 235 23.94 0.01 -4.40
C SER A 235 23.19 -0.45 -5.65
N LEU A 236 22.09 0.24 -5.96
CA LEU A 236 21.34 0.00 -7.21
C LEU A 236 22.08 0.39 -8.48
N ASP A 237 23.23 1.10 -8.34
CA ASP A 237 24.12 1.47 -9.43
C ASP A 237 25.28 0.47 -9.60
N THR A 238 25.34 -0.57 -8.75
CA THR A 238 26.30 -1.66 -8.79
C THR A 238 25.70 -2.86 -9.49
N GLU A 239 26.44 -3.50 -10.38
CA GLU A 239 26.03 -4.73 -11.02
C GLU A 239 25.83 -5.84 -9.97
N ARG A 240 24.82 -6.69 -10.18
CA ARG A 240 24.41 -7.70 -9.19
C ARG A 240 25.53 -8.71 -8.86
N GLU A 241 26.37 -9.00 -9.83
CA GLU A 241 27.53 -9.91 -9.71
C GLU A 241 28.54 -9.41 -8.67
N GLN A 242 28.63 -8.10 -8.48
CA GLN A 242 29.56 -7.47 -7.51
C GLN A 242 29.00 -7.50 -6.08
N TYR A 243 27.71 -7.85 -5.87
CA TYR A 243 27.15 -7.92 -4.52
C TYR A 243 27.80 -9.03 -3.70
N ASP A 244 28.18 -10.13 -4.34
CA ASP A 244 28.83 -11.25 -3.65
C ASP A 244 30.20 -10.83 -3.11
N ASP A 245 30.97 -10.04 -3.85
CA ASP A 245 32.29 -9.53 -3.39
C ASP A 245 32.11 -8.56 -2.20
N ILE A 246 31.13 -7.67 -2.27
CA ILE A 246 30.81 -6.72 -1.18
C ILE A 246 30.43 -7.49 0.09
N LEU A 247 29.56 -8.51 -0.03
CA LEU A 247 29.10 -9.31 1.10
C LEU A 247 30.22 -10.20 1.65
N GLU A 248 31.09 -10.76 0.79
CA GLU A 248 32.23 -11.56 1.23
C GLU A 248 33.24 -10.72 2.03
N GLU A 249 33.57 -9.51 1.54
CA GLU A 249 34.41 -8.57 2.26
C GLU A 249 33.79 -8.15 3.60
N PHE A 250 32.48 -7.87 3.60
CA PHE A 250 31.75 -7.50 4.80
C PHE A 250 31.80 -8.60 5.87
N PHE A 251 31.42 -9.83 5.56
CA PHE A 251 31.39 -10.92 6.54
C PHE A 251 32.80 -11.38 6.95
N THR A 252 33.81 -11.16 6.11
CA THR A 252 35.20 -11.40 6.49
C THR A 252 35.68 -10.40 7.53
N SER A 253 35.26 -9.13 7.39
CA SER A 253 35.59 -8.06 8.33
C SER A 253 34.77 -8.10 9.61
N HIS A 254 33.58 -8.72 9.59
CA HIS A 254 32.63 -8.81 10.71
C HIS A 254 32.24 -10.26 11.02
N PRO A 255 33.20 -11.11 11.47
CA PRO A 255 32.99 -12.56 11.64
C PRO A 255 32.02 -12.92 12.78
N LEU A 256 31.68 -11.97 13.62
CA LEU A 256 30.76 -12.16 14.77
C LEU A 256 29.30 -11.89 14.42
N ILE A 257 28.98 -11.38 13.23
CA ILE A 257 27.61 -11.15 12.79
C ILE A 257 26.99 -12.48 12.33
N HIS A 258 25.90 -12.88 13.00
CA HIS A 258 25.10 -14.04 12.62
C HIS A 258 23.67 -13.65 12.21
N HIS A 259 23.23 -12.43 12.52
CA HIS A 259 21.89 -11.96 12.20
C HIS A 259 21.92 -10.65 11.43
N CYS A 260 21.10 -10.62 10.38
CA CYS A 260 21.01 -9.52 9.44
C CYS A 260 19.55 -9.07 9.28
N ILE A 261 19.34 -7.83 8.86
CA ILE A 261 18.03 -7.28 8.55
C ILE A 261 18.04 -6.41 7.31
N THR A 262 16.93 -6.38 6.59
CA THR A 262 16.62 -5.37 5.58
C THR A 262 15.16 -4.94 5.69
N PHE A 263 14.87 -3.68 5.33
CA PHE A 263 13.52 -3.10 5.40
C PHE A 263 12.77 -3.10 4.07
N ASN A 264 13.26 -3.84 3.09
CA ASN A 264 12.66 -3.99 1.76
C ASN A 264 12.43 -5.47 1.41
N SER A 265 11.83 -5.72 0.24
CA SER A 265 11.52 -7.07 -0.29
C SER A 265 12.74 -7.81 -0.87
N LYS A 266 13.97 -7.32 -0.68
CA LYS A 266 15.18 -7.86 -1.32
C LYS A 266 16.08 -8.67 -0.37
N ALA A 267 15.52 -9.25 0.71
CA ALA A 267 16.28 -10.10 1.64
C ALA A 267 16.97 -11.28 0.93
N HIS A 268 16.39 -11.77 -0.16
CA HIS A 268 16.99 -12.84 -0.97
C HIS A 268 18.38 -12.48 -1.54
N LEU A 269 18.73 -11.22 -1.71
CA LEU A 269 20.07 -10.84 -2.19
C LEU A 269 21.15 -11.35 -1.23
N VAL A 270 20.95 -11.15 0.07
CA VAL A 270 21.83 -11.70 1.10
C VAL A 270 21.57 -13.18 1.31
N GLY A 271 20.29 -13.61 1.36
CA GLY A 271 19.93 -15.02 1.57
C GLY A 271 20.53 -15.97 0.55
N GLU A 272 20.48 -15.64 -0.74
CA GLU A 272 21.10 -16.41 -1.83
C GLU A 272 22.64 -16.43 -1.71
N PHE A 273 23.27 -15.31 -1.35
CA PHE A 273 24.70 -15.25 -1.08
C PHE A 273 25.09 -16.19 0.06
N LEU A 274 24.37 -16.16 1.19
CA LEU A 274 24.64 -17.03 2.35
C LEU A 274 24.57 -18.51 1.99
N LEU A 275 23.63 -18.89 1.11
CA LEU A 275 23.51 -20.27 0.60
C LEU A 275 24.69 -20.65 -0.28
N ARG A 276 25.09 -19.78 -1.24
CA ARG A 276 26.22 -20.05 -2.15
C ARG A 276 27.56 -20.11 -1.41
N SER A 277 27.78 -19.22 -0.45
CA SER A 277 29.01 -19.18 0.37
C SER A 277 29.03 -20.18 1.52
N ASN A 278 27.97 -21.01 1.66
CA ASN A 278 27.79 -21.99 2.73
C ASN A 278 27.89 -21.43 4.17
N ARG A 279 27.47 -20.18 4.37
CA ARG A 279 27.44 -19.50 5.69
C ARG A 279 26.17 -19.86 6.45
N ARG A 280 26.07 -21.14 6.90
CA ARG A 280 24.86 -21.71 7.53
C ARG A 280 24.53 -21.15 8.92
N ASN A 281 25.47 -20.48 9.56
CA ASN A 281 25.34 -19.86 10.86
C ASN A 281 24.86 -18.38 10.77
N VAL A 282 24.65 -17.86 9.57
CA VAL A 282 24.16 -16.49 9.36
C VAL A 282 22.77 -16.52 8.75
N GLN A 283 21.88 -15.68 9.22
CA GLN A 283 20.53 -15.55 8.71
C GLN A 283 20.15 -14.08 8.53
N ILE A 284 19.28 -13.80 7.57
CA ILE A 284 18.70 -12.48 7.40
C ILE A 284 17.19 -12.53 7.64
N MET A 285 16.63 -11.47 8.23
CA MET A 285 15.20 -11.20 8.17
C MET A 285 14.90 -10.08 7.18
N GLY A 286 13.68 -10.05 6.67
CA GLY A 286 13.27 -9.01 5.72
C GLY A 286 11.77 -8.86 5.63
N TYR A 287 11.34 -8.29 4.52
CA TYR A 287 9.95 -8.02 4.22
C TYR A 287 9.50 -8.73 2.95
N ASP A 288 8.18 -8.95 2.89
CA ASP A 288 7.44 -9.47 1.74
C ASP A 288 7.76 -10.92 1.35
N MET A 289 6.70 -11.67 1.08
CA MET A 289 6.76 -13.09 0.73
C MET A 289 6.95 -13.30 -0.78
N VAL A 290 7.79 -12.46 -1.41
CA VAL A 290 8.11 -12.65 -2.84
C VAL A 290 8.77 -14.02 -3.07
N PRO A 291 8.62 -14.66 -4.26
CA PRO A 291 9.03 -16.04 -4.52
C PRO A 291 10.48 -16.35 -4.09
N LYS A 292 11.44 -15.46 -4.40
CA LYS A 292 12.85 -15.63 -4.02
C LYS A 292 13.07 -15.58 -2.51
N ASN A 293 12.37 -14.69 -1.80
CA ASN A 293 12.43 -14.65 -0.33
C ASN A 293 11.85 -15.94 0.26
N ALA A 294 10.69 -16.38 -0.24
CA ALA A 294 10.06 -17.62 0.22
C ALA A 294 10.96 -18.85 0.03
N GLU A 295 11.70 -18.89 -1.09
CA GLU A 295 12.69 -19.97 -1.31
C GLU A 295 13.83 -19.91 -0.30
N CYS A 296 14.39 -18.73 -0.02
CA CYS A 296 15.43 -18.56 0.99
C CYS A 296 14.95 -18.91 2.42
N VAL A 297 13.66 -18.68 2.73
CA VAL A 297 13.07 -19.16 4.01
C VAL A 297 13.05 -20.69 4.06
N ARG A 298 12.61 -21.37 2.99
CA ARG A 298 12.59 -22.83 2.91
C ARG A 298 14.00 -23.43 3.04
N GLN A 299 15.01 -22.76 2.53
CA GLN A 299 16.41 -23.18 2.59
C GLN A 299 17.12 -22.74 3.88
N GLY A 300 16.49 -21.94 4.74
CA GLY A 300 16.99 -21.56 6.06
C GLY A 300 17.97 -20.39 6.10
N SER A 301 18.21 -19.69 5.00
CA SER A 301 19.04 -18.47 4.97
C SER A 301 18.27 -17.19 5.34
N ILE A 302 16.95 -17.21 5.21
CA ILE A 302 16.06 -16.19 5.78
C ILE A 302 15.37 -16.79 7.00
N SER A 303 15.49 -16.13 8.16
CA SER A 303 14.90 -16.58 9.42
C SER A 303 13.38 -16.37 9.45
N PHE A 304 12.90 -15.20 9.07
CA PHE A 304 11.48 -14.88 8.91
C PHE A 304 11.29 -13.64 8.03
N LEU A 305 10.05 -13.45 7.60
CA LEU A 305 9.61 -12.31 6.79
C LEU A 305 8.41 -11.63 7.45
N ILE A 306 8.37 -10.32 7.39
CA ILE A 306 7.17 -9.55 7.72
C ILE A 306 6.44 -9.29 6.40
N ALA A 307 5.36 -10.03 6.18
CA ALA A 307 4.58 -9.91 4.97
C ALA A 307 3.64 -8.70 5.02
N GLN A 308 3.47 -8.06 3.88
CA GLN A 308 2.37 -7.14 3.59
C GLN A 308 1.41 -7.88 2.65
N HIS A 309 0.12 -7.63 2.79
CA HIS A 309 -0.88 -8.21 1.89
C HIS A 309 -1.06 -7.28 0.68
N GLY A 310 -0.14 -7.33 -0.28
CA GLY A 310 -0.15 -6.48 -1.48
C GLY A 310 -1.47 -6.56 -2.23
N PHE A 311 -1.97 -7.76 -2.48
CA PHE A 311 -3.28 -8.00 -3.12
C PHE A 311 -4.45 -7.32 -2.40
N MET A 312 -4.44 -7.30 -1.06
CA MET A 312 -5.50 -6.67 -0.28
C MET A 312 -5.38 -5.14 -0.22
N GLN A 313 -4.23 -4.61 -0.55
CA GLN A 313 -4.01 -3.16 -0.65
C GLN A 313 -4.47 -2.61 -2.00
N GLY A 314 -4.31 -3.37 -3.07
CA GLY A 314 -4.83 -3.06 -4.40
C GLY A 314 -6.32 -3.38 -4.53
#